data_ca8fc88fe983ca56f5d008e4095bfca8
#
_entry.id   ca8fc88fe983ca56f5d008e4095bfca8
#
_cell.length_a   1.000
_cell.length_b   1.000
_cell.length_c   1.000
_cell.angle_alpha   90.00
_cell.angle_beta   90.00
_cell.angle_gamma   90.00
#
_symmetry.space_group_name_H-M   'P 1'
#
loop_
_entity.id
_entity.type
_entity.pdbx_description
1 polymer ?
#
loop_
_entity_poly.entity_id
_entity_poly.type
_entity_poly.pdbx_seq_one_letter_code
_entity_poly.pdbx_strand_id
1 'polypeptide(L)'
;SLPTNLIHALISTEDIRYYEHNGIDWKSWARVLWRTILLKESSSGGGSTISQQLAKNLFKRRSYWRGTTLINKVREIVIAQRLEKMYSKEELLTLYFNTVSFGGNVFGIDVAAKQYFSCSTKNLKTEDAATLVGMLKATTKYNPLNNLDLAKKRRNTVLNKMERYGYLTKPQADSISELPIKLNYVKETHNIGIATYFREYARIDLDNALGHLKKSDGSNYNLYTDGLKVYTSINLSMQDFAEKAVAEQMEELQDLYTQQMRWIKLPWKDTSFLNKVILNTERYKSMSAAGK
;
A
#
# COMPACT_ATOMS: atom_id res chain seq x y z
N SER A 1 -9.31 -0.08 -15.72
CA SER A 1 -10.57 -0.15 -14.95
C SER A 1 -10.35 -1.02 -13.71
N LEU A 2 -10.96 -0.66 -12.60
CA LEU A 2 -10.96 -1.43 -11.36
C LEU A 2 -11.83 -2.68 -11.49
N PRO A 3 -11.47 -3.83 -10.91
CA PRO A 3 -12.30 -5.03 -10.93
C PRO A 3 -13.54 -4.87 -10.02
N THR A 4 -14.65 -5.43 -10.46
CA THR A 4 -15.96 -5.29 -9.79
C THR A 4 -15.97 -5.83 -8.36
N ASN A 5 -15.29 -6.95 -8.09
CA ASN A 5 -15.17 -7.53 -6.75
C ASN A 5 -14.46 -6.58 -5.76
N LEU A 6 -13.46 -5.83 -6.20
CA LEU A 6 -12.75 -4.84 -5.39
C LEU A 6 -13.66 -3.64 -5.06
N ILE A 7 -14.39 -3.15 -6.06
CA ILE A 7 -15.37 -2.06 -5.88
C ILE A 7 -16.47 -2.49 -4.90
N HIS A 8 -17.05 -3.68 -5.08
CA HIS A 8 -18.07 -4.22 -4.20
C HIS A 8 -17.57 -4.41 -2.75
N ALA A 9 -16.34 -4.90 -2.57
CA ALA A 9 -15.72 -5.03 -1.26
C ALA A 9 -15.58 -3.66 -0.56
N LEU A 10 -15.13 -2.64 -1.27
CA LEU A 10 -14.99 -1.29 -0.72
C LEU A 10 -16.33 -0.67 -0.37
N ILE A 11 -17.29 -0.66 -1.30
CA ILE A 11 -18.60 -0.02 -1.13
C ILE A 11 -19.36 -0.69 0.00
N SER A 12 -19.45 -2.02 0.02
CA SER A 12 -20.14 -2.75 1.09
C SER A 12 -19.54 -2.51 2.47
N THR A 13 -18.24 -2.19 2.51
CA THR A 13 -17.53 -2.03 3.79
C THR A 13 -17.53 -0.60 4.29
N GLU A 14 -17.26 0.36 3.44
CA GLU A 14 -17.01 1.75 3.81
C GLU A 14 -18.21 2.68 3.51
N ASP A 15 -18.95 2.44 2.41
CA ASP A 15 -19.95 3.40 1.95
C ASP A 15 -21.02 2.76 1.06
N ILE A 16 -21.94 2.02 1.67
CA ILE A 16 -22.94 1.22 0.92
C ILE A 16 -23.84 2.05 0.00
N ARG A 17 -24.05 3.34 0.31
CA ARG A 17 -24.84 4.26 -0.50
C ARG A 17 -23.98 5.19 -1.36
N TYR A 18 -22.79 4.75 -1.71
CA TYR A 18 -21.83 5.56 -2.47
C TYR A 18 -22.42 6.19 -3.72
N TYR A 19 -23.24 5.45 -4.46
CA TYR A 19 -23.90 5.94 -5.68
C TYR A 19 -25.14 6.80 -5.43
N GLU A 20 -25.65 6.89 -4.20
CA GLU A 20 -26.89 7.60 -3.87
C GLU A 20 -26.66 9.02 -3.34
N HIS A 21 -25.44 9.38 -2.98
CA HIS A 21 -25.14 10.69 -2.37
C HIS A 21 -24.04 11.43 -3.16
N ASN A 22 -23.95 12.75 -2.91
CA ASN A 22 -22.95 13.64 -3.52
C ASN A 22 -21.93 14.08 -2.47
N GLY A 23 -21.07 13.16 -2.01
CA GLY A 23 -19.98 13.42 -1.08
C GLY A 23 -20.34 13.36 0.41
N ILE A 24 -21.64 13.47 0.76
CA ILE A 24 -22.14 13.35 2.12
C ILE A 24 -23.32 12.40 2.16
N ASP A 25 -23.25 11.40 3.03
CA ASP A 25 -24.37 10.52 3.32
C ASP A 25 -25.09 10.98 4.59
N TRP A 26 -26.08 11.86 4.42
CA TRP A 26 -26.88 12.39 5.53
C TRP A 26 -27.63 11.32 6.33
N LYS A 27 -28.07 10.25 5.68
CA LYS A 27 -28.75 9.13 6.35
C LYS A 27 -27.80 8.37 7.27
N SER A 28 -26.55 8.13 6.84
CA SER A 28 -25.52 7.55 7.69
C SER A 28 -25.13 8.49 8.82
N TRP A 29 -25.00 9.78 8.57
CA TRP A 29 -24.73 10.78 9.60
C TRP A 29 -25.81 10.81 10.68
N ALA A 30 -27.08 10.87 10.29
CA ALA A 30 -28.21 10.83 11.23
C ALA A 30 -28.20 9.54 12.06
N ARG A 31 -27.94 8.39 11.43
CA ARG A 31 -27.84 7.10 12.14
C ARG A 31 -26.70 7.06 13.15
N VAL A 32 -25.52 7.56 12.79
CA VAL A 32 -24.35 7.63 13.71
C VAL A 32 -24.64 8.56 14.87
N LEU A 33 -25.20 9.74 14.59
CA LEU A 33 -25.57 10.71 15.62
C LEU A 33 -26.58 10.13 16.60
N TRP A 34 -27.63 9.48 16.09
CA TRP A 34 -28.64 8.80 16.90
C TRP A 34 -28.04 7.73 17.83
N ARG A 35 -27.18 6.85 17.28
CA ARG A 35 -26.55 5.79 18.06
C ARG A 35 -25.56 6.32 19.09
N THR A 36 -24.76 7.32 18.72
CA THR A 36 -23.75 7.89 19.62
C THR A 36 -24.40 8.66 20.77
N ILE A 37 -25.47 9.45 20.51
CA ILE A 37 -26.11 10.29 21.52
C ILE A 37 -27.09 9.49 22.38
N LEU A 38 -27.95 8.65 21.76
CA LEU A 38 -28.98 7.91 22.51
C LEU A 38 -28.51 6.58 23.09
N LEU A 39 -27.69 5.83 22.37
CA LEU A 39 -27.29 4.49 22.79
C LEU A 39 -25.89 4.47 23.43
N LYS A 40 -25.18 5.61 23.50
CA LYS A 40 -23.80 5.72 24.01
C LYS A 40 -22.84 4.68 23.43
N GLU A 41 -23.15 4.14 22.24
CA GLU A 41 -22.29 3.20 21.54
C GLU A 41 -21.14 3.94 20.83
N SER A 42 -19.94 3.91 21.40
CA SER A 42 -18.76 4.54 20.82
C SER A 42 -18.22 3.84 19.55
N SER A 43 -18.77 2.69 19.17
CA SER A 43 -18.27 1.84 18.06
C SER A 43 -19.19 1.76 16.84
N SER A 44 -20.26 2.54 16.77
CA SER A 44 -21.17 2.52 15.62
C SER A 44 -20.49 3.11 14.38
N GLY A 45 -20.13 2.23 13.47
CA GLY A 45 -19.46 2.38 12.17
C GLY A 45 -19.33 3.79 11.56
N GLY A 46 -18.25 4.01 10.82
CA GLY A 46 -17.89 5.33 10.30
C GLY A 46 -18.99 5.99 9.47
N GLY A 47 -19.33 7.23 9.81
CA GLY A 47 -20.23 8.08 9.03
C GLY A 47 -19.50 8.86 7.91
N SER A 48 -18.25 8.52 7.60
CA SER A 48 -17.47 9.19 6.56
C SER A 48 -17.60 8.44 5.23
N THR A 49 -17.91 9.16 4.17
CA THR A 49 -18.00 8.62 2.81
C THR A 49 -16.61 8.36 2.20
N ILE A 50 -16.56 7.57 1.13
CA ILE A 50 -15.32 7.34 0.35
C ILE A 50 -14.76 8.68 -0.17
N SER A 51 -15.60 9.59 -0.64
CA SER A 51 -15.18 10.90 -1.12
C SER A 51 -14.58 11.78 -0.01
N GLN A 52 -15.06 11.68 1.23
CA GLN A 52 -14.45 12.34 2.38
C GLN A 52 -13.12 11.71 2.79
N GLN A 53 -13.01 10.38 2.69
CA GLN A 53 -11.73 9.69 2.91
C GLN A 53 -10.71 10.07 1.83
N LEU A 54 -11.14 10.17 0.56
CA LEU A 54 -10.30 10.66 -0.54
C LEU A 54 -9.82 12.09 -0.28
N ALA A 55 -10.73 12.99 0.11
CA ALA A 55 -10.37 14.37 0.46
C ALA A 55 -9.31 14.44 1.58
N LYS A 56 -9.42 13.59 2.61
CA LYS A 56 -8.43 13.45 3.67
C LYS A 56 -7.08 12.95 3.16
N ASN A 57 -7.07 12.01 2.20
CA ASN A 57 -5.84 11.45 1.63
C ASN A 57 -5.10 12.45 0.73
N LEU A 58 -5.85 13.19 -0.10
CA LEU A 58 -5.28 14.18 -1.02
C LEU A 58 -4.81 15.45 -0.31
N PHE A 59 -5.50 15.85 0.74
CA PHE A 59 -5.25 17.13 1.42
C PHE A 59 -4.93 16.88 2.88
N LYS A 60 -3.66 17.03 3.24
CA LYS A 60 -3.20 16.85 4.62
C LYS A 60 -4.03 17.68 5.60
N ARG A 61 -4.37 17.10 6.74
CA ARG A 61 -5.02 17.80 7.84
C ARG A 61 -4.12 18.90 8.36
N ARG A 62 -4.71 20.06 8.64
CA ARG A 62 -4.00 21.19 9.25
C ARG A 62 -4.16 21.10 10.77
N SER A 63 -3.14 21.51 11.51
CA SER A 63 -3.23 21.67 12.95
C SER A 63 -3.75 23.09 13.26
N TYR A 64 -4.72 23.18 14.15
CA TYR A 64 -5.29 24.43 14.64
C TYR A 64 -5.23 24.42 16.16
N TRP A 65 -5.18 25.57 16.79
CA TRP A 65 -5.07 25.64 18.25
C TRP A 65 -6.26 24.98 18.97
N ARG A 66 -7.50 25.21 18.51
CA ARG A 66 -8.72 24.56 19.04
C ARG A 66 -9.60 24.05 17.90
N GLY A 67 -10.36 22.98 18.15
CA GLY A 67 -11.31 22.45 17.19
C GLY A 67 -10.70 21.78 15.95
N THR A 68 -9.42 21.41 15.96
CA THR A 68 -8.68 20.81 14.83
C THR A 68 -9.46 19.70 14.14
N THR A 69 -10.07 18.80 14.90
CA THR A 69 -10.80 17.66 14.34
C THR A 69 -12.07 18.11 13.61
N LEU A 70 -12.84 19.02 14.20
CA LEU A 70 -14.08 19.53 13.63
C LEU A 70 -13.83 20.36 12.36
N ILE A 71 -12.87 21.27 12.42
CA ILE A 71 -12.50 22.13 11.28
C ILE A 71 -12.02 21.27 10.11
N ASN A 72 -11.14 20.31 10.35
CA ASN A 72 -10.70 19.39 9.31
C ASN A 72 -11.86 18.54 8.76
N LYS A 73 -12.83 18.16 9.59
CA LYS A 73 -13.99 17.40 9.13
C LYS A 73 -14.90 18.23 8.22
N VAL A 74 -15.15 19.49 8.57
CA VAL A 74 -15.89 20.42 7.70
C VAL A 74 -15.14 20.64 6.38
N ARG A 75 -13.83 20.80 6.43
CA ARG A 75 -12.97 20.93 5.24
C ARG A 75 -13.05 19.69 4.35
N GLU A 76 -12.96 18.50 4.92
CA GLU A 76 -13.11 17.22 4.20
C GLU A 76 -14.46 17.13 3.49
N ILE A 77 -15.54 17.57 4.13
CA ILE A 77 -16.90 17.61 3.57
C ILE A 77 -16.96 18.54 2.35
N VAL A 78 -16.48 19.79 2.49
CA VAL A 78 -16.51 20.77 1.40
C VAL A 78 -15.67 20.29 0.21
N ILE A 79 -14.50 19.71 0.47
CA ILE A 79 -13.64 19.15 -0.59
C ILE A 79 -14.32 17.96 -1.25
N ALA A 80 -14.90 17.02 -0.48
CA ALA A 80 -15.62 15.88 -1.03
C ALA A 80 -16.75 16.29 -1.97
N GLN A 81 -17.54 17.29 -1.60
CA GLN A 81 -18.61 17.81 -2.47
C GLN A 81 -18.07 18.46 -3.76
N ARG A 82 -16.91 19.14 -3.68
CA ARG A 82 -16.26 19.68 -4.88
C ARG A 82 -15.74 18.59 -5.80
N LEU A 83 -15.11 17.55 -5.23
CA LEU A 83 -14.65 16.40 -6.00
C LEU A 83 -15.80 15.69 -6.71
N GLU A 84 -16.94 15.49 -6.05
CA GLU A 84 -18.13 14.87 -6.63
C GLU A 84 -18.78 15.71 -7.76
N LYS A 85 -18.51 17.01 -7.81
CA LYS A 85 -18.95 17.89 -8.91
C LYS A 85 -18.00 17.84 -10.10
N MET A 86 -16.73 17.49 -9.88
CA MET A 86 -15.68 17.53 -10.91
C MET A 86 -15.40 16.18 -11.54
N TYR A 87 -15.66 15.09 -10.83
CA TYR A 87 -15.31 13.73 -11.22
C TYR A 87 -16.51 12.80 -11.10
N SER A 88 -16.61 11.82 -11.99
CA SER A 88 -17.58 10.73 -11.90
C SER A 88 -17.28 9.82 -10.69
N LYS A 89 -18.26 9.01 -10.31
CA LYS A 89 -18.12 8.03 -9.22
C LYS A 89 -16.98 7.05 -9.48
N GLU A 90 -16.82 6.60 -10.70
CA GLU A 90 -15.77 5.67 -11.13
C GLU A 90 -14.38 6.31 -11.08
N GLU A 91 -14.28 7.57 -11.47
CA GLU A 91 -13.04 8.33 -11.38
C GLU A 91 -12.64 8.55 -9.90
N LEU A 92 -13.60 8.87 -9.05
CA LEU A 92 -13.37 9.03 -7.60
C LEU A 92 -12.92 7.73 -6.94
N LEU A 93 -13.50 6.58 -7.31
CA LEU A 93 -13.01 5.27 -6.84
C LEU A 93 -11.60 4.99 -7.31
N THR A 94 -11.30 5.34 -8.56
CA THR A 94 -9.95 5.17 -9.12
C THR A 94 -8.94 6.05 -8.37
N LEU A 95 -9.26 7.32 -8.14
CA LEU A 95 -8.43 8.23 -7.34
C LEU A 95 -8.25 7.72 -5.91
N TYR A 96 -9.30 7.21 -5.28
CA TYR A 96 -9.24 6.65 -3.94
C TYR A 96 -8.26 5.47 -3.87
N PHE A 97 -8.44 4.49 -4.74
CA PHE A 97 -7.58 3.32 -4.77
C PHE A 97 -6.13 3.62 -5.16
N ASN A 98 -5.88 4.70 -5.90
CA ASN A 98 -4.53 5.13 -6.24
C ASN A 98 -3.83 5.90 -5.11
N THR A 99 -4.58 6.48 -4.17
CA THR A 99 -4.02 7.34 -3.12
C THR A 99 -3.98 6.70 -1.74
N VAL A 100 -4.80 5.67 -1.51
CA VAL A 100 -4.91 5.04 -0.18
C VAL A 100 -3.67 4.20 0.14
N SER A 101 -3.26 4.24 1.43
CA SER A 101 -2.15 3.43 1.93
C SER A 101 -2.62 2.04 2.34
N PHE A 102 -1.84 1.02 1.97
CA PHE A 102 -2.00 -0.38 2.37
C PHE A 102 -0.95 -0.83 3.40
N GLY A 103 -0.32 0.11 4.09
CA GLY A 103 0.69 -0.14 5.13
C GLY A 103 2.12 0.10 4.65
N GLY A 104 2.99 0.51 5.57
CA GLY A 104 4.34 0.93 5.22
C GLY A 104 4.34 2.03 4.16
N ASN A 105 5.15 1.88 3.13
CA ASN A 105 5.24 2.78 1.98
C ASN A 105 4.42 2.30 0.77
N VAL A 106 3.45 1.39 0.98
CA VAL A 106 2.61 0.85 -0.10
C VAL A 106 1.41 1.76 -0.31
N PHE A 107 1.44 2.54 -1.36
CA PHE A 107 0.35 3.43 -1.79
C PHE A 107 -0.21 2.97 -3.12
N GLY A 108 -1.51 2.92 -3.22
CA GLY A 108 -2.23 2.51 -4.41
C GLY A 108 -2.45 1.00 -4.53
N ILE A 109 -3.61 0.67 -5.11
CA ILE A 109 -4.08 -0.73 -5.20
C ILE A 109 -3.22 -1.60 -6.11
N ASP A 110 -2.66 -1.04 -7.20
CA ASP A 110 -1.84 -1.82 -8.13
C ASP A 110 -0.52 -2.25 -7.49
N VAL A 111 0.11 -1.35 -6.72
CA VAL A 111 1.29 -1.66 -5.93
C VAL A 111 0.96 -2.68 -4.85
N ALA A 112 -0.17 -2.51 -4.15
CA ALA A 112 -0.59 -3.46 -3.11
C ALA A 112 -0.88 -4.86 -3.69
N ALA A 113 -1.59 -4.96 -4.81
CA ALA A 113 -1.88 -6.23 -5.47
C ALA A 113 -0.59 -6.95 -5.90
N LYS A 114 0.34 -6.24 -6.50
CA LYS A 114 1.65 -6.77 -6.89
C LYS A 114 2.45 -7.23 -5.68
N GLN A 115 2.53 -6.39 -4.65
CA GLN A 115 3.38 -6.64 -3.49
C GLN A 115 2.85 -7.76 -2.58
N TYR A 116 1.55 -7.80 -2.30
CA TYR A 116 0.96 -8.81 -1.40
C TYR A 116 0.62 -10.13 -2.09
N PHE A 117 0.24 -10.08 -3.37
CA PHE A 117 -0.31 -11.23 -4.09
C PHE A 117 0.40 -11.55 -5.42
N SER A 118 1.42 -10.77 -5.81
CA SER A 118 2.16 -10.91 -7.09
C SER A 118 1.23 -10.95 -8.31
N CYS A 119 0.15 -10.17 -8.28
CA CYS A 119 -0.80 -10.10 -9.39
C CYS A 119 -1.13 -8.65 -9.75
N SER A 120 -1.65 -8.44 -10.96
CA SER A 120 -2.20 -7.14 -11.35
C SER A 120 -3.54 -6.92 -10.66
N THR A 121 -3.93 -5.65 -10.48
CA THR A 121 -5.23 -5.29 -9.90
C THR A 121 -6.40 -5.98 -10.61
N LYS A 122 -6.33 -6.13 -11.94
CA LYS A 122 -7.37 -6.79 -12.74
C LYS A 122 -7.57 -8.26 -12.40
N ASN A 123 -6.53 -8.93 -11.91
CA ASN A 123 -6.52 -10.35 -11.61
C ASN A 123 -6.72 -10.65 -10.11
N LEU A 124 -7.04 -9.63 -9.30
CA LEU A 124 -7.35 -9.82 -7.88
C LEU A 124 -8.57 -10.72 -7.70
N LYS A 125 -8.39 -11.80 -6.96
CA LYS A 125 -9.49 -12.65 -6.52
C LYS A 125 -10.33 -11.95 -5.47
N THR A 126 -11.55 -12.42 -5.24
CA THR A 126 -12.48 -11.83 -4.26
C THR A 126 -11.92 -11.86 -2.85
N GLU A 127 -11.27 -12.96 -2.44
CA GLU A 127 -10.60 -13.10 -1.14
C GLU A 127 -9.45 -12.11 -0.96
N ASP A 128 -8.69 -11.85 -2.01
CA ASP A 128 -7.55 -10.93 -1.99
C ASP A 128 -8.04 -9.47 -1.94
N ALA A 129 -9.02 -9.13 -2.77
CA ALA A 129 -9.69 -7.83 -2.75
C ALA A 129 -10.31 -7.53 -1.37
N ALA A 130 -11.01 -8.50 -0.78
CA ALA A 130 -11.58 -8.38 0.56
C ALA A 130 -10.51 -8.24 1.64
N THR A 131 -9.34 -8.87 1.48
CA THR A 131 -8.20 -8.74 2.38
C THR A 131 -7.64 -7.32 2.32
N LEU A 132 -7.34 -6.81 1.12
CA LEU A 132 -6.81 -5.45 0.94
C LEU A 132 -7.79 -4.39 1.44
N VAL A 133 -9.08 -4.50 1.11
CA VAL A 133 -10.10 -3.59 1.65
C VAL A 133 -10.20 -3.70 3.17
N GLY A 134 -10.08 -4.89 3.72
CA GLY A 134 -10.05 -5.12 5.16
C GLY A 134 -8.93 -4.37 5.87
N MET A 135 -7.76 -4.28 5.25
CA MET A 135 -6.60 -3.56 5.78
C MET A 135 -6.83 -2.05 5.92
N LEU A 136 -7.68 -1.44 5.09
CA LEU A 136 -7.90 0.01 5.07
C LEU A 136 -8.42 0.56 6.42
N LYS A 137 -9.05 -0.26 7.23
CA LYS A 137 -9.50 0.14 8.58
C LYS A 137 -8.34 0.46 9.51
N ALA A 138 -7.27 -0.32 9.46
CA ALA A 138 -6.04 -0.13 10.24
C ALA A 138 -4.91 -0.93 9.60
N THR A 139 -4.14 -0.29 8.76
CA THR A 139 -3.13 -0.91 7.87
C THR A 139 -1.98 -1.60 8.60
N THR A 140 -1.74 -1.29 9.87
CA THR A 140 -0.76 -2.01 10.70
C THR A 140 -1.40 -3.23 11.37
N LYS A 141 -2.59 -3.05 11.97
CA LYS A 141 -3.27 -4.09 12.76
C LYS A 141 -3.78 -5.25 11.89
N TYR A 142 -4.34 -4.94 10.72
CA TYR A 142 -4.92 -5.91 9.81
C TYR A 142 -4.01 -6.27 8.64
N ASN A 143 -2.72 -5.95 8.76
CA ASN A 143 -1.73 -6.37 7.78
C ASN A 143 -1.46 -7.87 7.92
N PRO A 144 -1.69 -8.67 6.86
CA PRO A 144 -1.50 -10.12 6.93
C PRO A 144 -0.04 -10.54 7.13
N LEU A 145 0.94 -9.68 6.84
CA LEU A 145 2.34 -9.91 7.15
C LEU A 145 2.63 -9.87 8.66
N ASN A 146 1.87 -9.06 9.40
CA ASN A 146 2.08 -8.87 10.83
C ASN A 146 1.14 -9.75 11.68
N ASN A 147 -0.13 -9.87 11.23
CA ASN A 147 -1.21 -10.50 11.99
C ASN A 147 -2.17 -11.26 11.07
N LEU A 148 -1.78 -12.47 10.65
CA LEU A 148 -2.54 -13.26 9.69
C LEU A 148 -3.97 -13.57 10.16
N ASP A 149 -4.13 -13.93 11.44
CA ASP A 149 -5.43 -14.27 12.03
C ASP A 149 -6.38 -13.06 12.10
N LEU A 150 -5.84 -11.89 12.50
CA LEU A 150 -6.63 -10.67 12.53
C LEU A 150 -6.99 -10.20 11.12
N ALA A 151 -6.08 -10.37 10.16
CA ALA A 151 -6.34 -10.10 8.76
C ALA A 151 -7.44 -11.03 8.21
N LYS A 152 -7.39 -12.35 8.49
CA LYS A 152 -8.44 -13.31 8.11
C LYS A 152 -9.80 -12.95 8.71
N LYS A 153 -9.87 -12.67 10.01
CA LYS A 153 -11.10 -12.22 10.67
C LYS A 153 -11.65 -10.93 10.04
N ARG A 154 -10.78 -10.00 9.70
CA ARG A 154 -11.18 -8.73 9.07
C ARG A 154 -11.62 -8.93 7.62
N ARG A 155 -10.94 -9.76 6.83
CA ARG A 155 -11.38 -10.18 5.49
C ARG A 155 -12.79 -10.78 5.55
N ASN A 156 -13.01 -11.71 6.46
CA ASN A 156 -14.33 -12.37 6.62
C ASN A 156 -15.41 -11.35 7.01
N THR A 157 -15.08 -10.30 7.78
CA THR A 157 -16.01 -9.19 8.03
C THR A 157 -16.38 -8.45 6.74
N VAL A 158 -15.45 -8.27 5.80
CA VAL A 158 -15.72 -7.67 4.49
C VAL A 158 -16.62 -8.59 3.65
N LEU A 159 -16.29 -9.89 3.58
CA LEU A 159 -17.10 -10.88 2.85
C LEU A 159 -18.53 -10.96 3.35
N ASN A 160 -18.73 -10.98 4.68
CA ASN A 160 -20.07 -10.96 5.29
C ASN A 160 -20.84 -9.67 4.97
N LYS A 161 -20.16 -8.54 4.79
CA LYS A 161 -20.81 -7.32 4.32
C LYS A 161 -21.17 -7.41 2.84
N MET A 162 -20.30 -7.97 2.00
CA MET A 162 -20.60 -8.21 0.59
C MET A 162 -21.80 -9.14 0.43
N GLU A 163 -21.91 -10.20 1.22
CA GLU A 163 -23.06 -11.08 1.27
C GLU A 163 -24.30 -10.33 1.72
N ARG A 164 -24.26 -9.64 2.84
CA ARG A 164 -25.37 -8.87 3.40
C ARG A 164 -25.99 -7.87 2.43
N TYR A 165 -25.18 -7.31 1.56
CA TYR A 165 -25.62 -6.32 0.56
C TYR A 165 -25.83 -6.90 -0.84
N GLY A 166 -25.83 -8.24 -0.97
CA GLY A 166 -26.19 -8.93 -2.20
C GLY A 166 -25.11 -8.99 -3.28
N TYR A 167 -23.87 -8.65 -2.94
CA TYR A 167 -22.73 -8.76 -3.86
C TYR A 167 -22.14 -10.18 -3.91
N LEU A 168 -22.41 -10.99 -2.90
CA LEU A 168 -22.08 -12.41 -2.84
C LEU A 168 -23.31 -13.20 -2.36
N THR A 169 -23.44 -14.43 -2.82
CA THR A 169 -24.38 -15.38 -2.22
C THR A 169 -23.79 -15.94 -0.93
N LYS A 170 -24.67 -16.42 -0.04
CA LYS A 170 -24.24 -17.04 1.22
C LYS A 170 -23.23 -18.18 1.02
N PRO A 171 -23.46 -19.16 0.10
CA PRO A 171 -22.49 -20.21 -0.16
C PRO A 171 -21.14 -19.72 -0.65
N GLN A 172 -21.12 -18.65 -1.49
CA GLN A 172 -19.87 -18.05 -1.95
C GLN A 172 -19.10 -17.40 -0.80
N ALA A 173 -19.77 -16.62 0.04
CA ALA A 173 -19.13 -15.97 1.19
C ALA A 173 -18.59 -17.00 2.18
N ASP A 174 -19.34 -18.04 2.50
CA ASP A 174 -18.91 -19.11 3.40
C ASP A 174 -17.70 -19.86 2.84
N SER A 175 -17.75 -20.29 1.58
CA SER A 175 -16.62 -20.99 0.92
C SER A 175 -15.34 -20.15 0.93
N ILE A 176 -15.42 -18.86 0.56
CA ILE A 176 -14.25 -17.98 0.54
C ILE A 176 -13.74 -17.69 1.96
N SER A 177 -14.61 -17.60 2.95
CA SER A 177 -14.25 -17.32 4.34
C SER A 177 -13.39 -18.42 4.99
N GLU A 178 -13.51 -19.65 4.53
CA GLU A 178 -12.70 -20.78 5.01
C GLU A 178 -11.28 -20.78 4.44
N LEU A 179 -11.10 -20.21 3.24
CA LEU A 179 -9.80 -20.19 2.58
C LEU A 179 -8.73 -19.50 3.44
N PRO A 180 -7.52 -20.05 3.50
CA PRO A 180 -6.40 -19.32 4.10
C PRO A 180 -6.04 -18.10 3.26
N ILE A 181 -5.48 -17.06 3.88
CA ILE A 181 -4.84 -15.97 3.13
C ILE A 181 -3.50 -16.50 2.61
N LYS A 182 -3.37 -16.62 1.31
CA LYS A 182 -2.13 -17.04 0.64
C LYS A 182 -1.41 -15.80 0.13
N LEU A 183 -0.39 -15.38 0.86
CA LEU A 183 0.48 -14.28 0.43
C LEU A 183 1.53 -14.80 -0.54
N ASN A 184 1.73 -14.09 -1.62
CA ASN A 184 2.91 -14.20 -2.47
C ASN A 184 3.63 -12.84 -2.42
N TYR A 185 4.21 -12.56 -1.25
CA TYR A 185 4.73 -11.25 -0.92
C TYR A 185 6.09 -11.02 -1.59
N VAL A 186 6.13 -10.03 -2.45
CA VAL A 186 7.35 -9.52 -3.06
C VAL A 186 7.54 -8.07 -2.63
N LYS A 187 8.52 -7.83 -1.77
CA LYS A 187 8.86 -6.47 -1.39
C LYS A 187 9.45 -5.77 -2.60
N GLU A 188 8.73 -4.80 -3.16
CA GLU A 188 9.33 -3.90 -4.14
C GLU A 188 10.44 -3.11 -3.43
N THR A 189 11.67 -3.44 -3.75
CA THR A 189 12.85 -2.65 -3.37
C THR A 189 13.20 -1.75 -4.54
N HIS A 190 13.85 -0.62 -4.27
CA HIS A 190 14.39 0.26 -5.31
C HIS A 190 15.35 -0.47 -6.27
N ASN A 191 15.77 -1.67 -5.90
CA ASN A 191 16.70 -2.52 -6.64
C ASN A 191 16.01 -3.47 -7.64
N ILE A 192 14.68 -3.34 -7.87
CA ILE A 192 13.94 -4.14 -8.86
C ILE A 192 13.60 -3.29 -10.07
N GLY A 193 13.78 -3.85 -11.27
CA GLY A 193 13.50 -3.21 -12.56
C GLY A 193 14.74 -2.71 -13.28
N ILE A 194 14.57 -2.18 -14.47
CA ILE A 194 15.65 -1.72 -15.35
C ILE A 194 16.35 -0.51 -14.76
N ALA A 195 17.68 -0.44 -14.93
CA ALA A 195 18.53 0.70 -14.57
C ALA A 195 18.49 1.08 -13.08
N THR A 196 18.54 0.12 -12.19
CA THR A 196 18.42 0.34 -10.73
C THR A 196 19.47 1.30 -10.19
N TYR A 197 20.73 1.14 -10.61
CA TYR A 197 21.84 2.03 -10.23
C TYR A 197 21.65 3.43 -10.77
N PHE A 198 21.26 3.56 -12.04
CA PHE A 198 21.00 4.86 -12.65
C PHE A 198 19.86 5.59 -11.93
N ARG A 199 18.78 4.91 -11.60
CA ARG A 199 17.63 5.50 -10.87
C ARG A 199 18.04 6.00 -9.49
N GLU A 200 18.86 5.26 -8.77
CA GLU A 200 19.34 5.67 -7.45
C GLU A 200 20.30 6.88 -7.55
N TYR A 201 21.18 6.88 -8.55
CA TYR A 201 22.06 8.01 -8.80
C TYR A 201 21.28 9.27 -9.18
N ALA A 202 20.34 9.13 -10.12
CA ALA A 202 19.45 10.22 -10.52
C ALA A 202 18.61 10.75 -9.34
N ARG A 203 18.16 9.88 -8.42
CA ARG A 203 17.45 10.28 -7.20
C ARG A 203 18.31 11.19 -6.33
N ILE A 204 19.58 10.82 -6.10
CA ILE A 204 20.52 11.61 -5.29
C ILE A 204 20.77 12.98 -5.94
N ASP A 205 21.03 13.01 -7.25
CA ASP A 205 21.25 14.25 -7.98
C ASP A 205 20.02 15.17 -7.94
N LEU A 206 18.83 14.59 -8.09
CA LEU A 206 17.57 15.34 -8.03
C LEU A 206 17.30 15.88 -6.61
N ASP A 207 17.52 15.11 -5.57
CA ASP A 207 17.38 15.59 -4.19
C ASP A 207 18.31 16.78 -3.93
N ASN A 208 19.55 16.73 -4.41
CA ASN A 208 20.49 17.83 -4.31
C ASN A 208 20.03 19.07 -5.11
N ALA A 209 19.58 18.88 -6.34
CA ALA A 209 19.09 19.97 -7.18
C ALA A 209 17.82 20.62 -6.63
N LEU A 210 16.88 19.80 -6.15
CA LEU A 210 15.60 20.26 -5.57
C LEU A 210 15.78 20.92 -4.20
N GLY A 211 16.82 20.57 -3.44
CA GLY A 211 17.08 21.12 -2.11
C GLY A 211 17.24 22.65 -2.10
N HIS A 212 17.64 23.23 -3.23
CA HIS A 212 17.80 24.68 -3.40
C HIS A 212 16.55 25.37 -3.93
N LEU A 213 15.52 24.62 -4.34
CA LEU A 213 14.30 25.16 -4.94
C LEU A 213 13.16 25.19 -3.92
N LYS A 214 12.35 26.25 -3.98
CA LYS A 214 11.15 26.42 -3.15
C LYS A 214 9.92 26.48 -4.04
N LYS A 215 8.83 25.91 -3.54
CA LYS A 215 7.50 26.09 -4.15
C LYS A 215 6.97 27.48 -3.90
N SER A 216 5.91 27.88 -4.60
CA SER A 216 5.23 29.17 -4.43
C SER A 216 4.71 29.39 -3.01
N ASP A 217 4.46 28.34 -2.24
CA ASP A 217 4.03 28.39 -0.82
C ASP A 217 5.22 28.40 0.17
N GLY A 218 6.46 28.48 -0.32
CA GLY A 218 7.70 28.48 0.48
C GLY A 218 8.16 27.08 0.95
N SER A 219 7.41 26.03 0.71
CA SER A 219 7.79 24.66 1.07
C SER A 219 8.84 24.08 0.10
N ASN A 220 9.59 23.07 0.54
CA ASN A 220 10.53 22.35 -0.31
C ASN A 220 9.77 21.41 -1.26
N TYR A 221 10.36 21.17 -2.44
CA TYR A 221 9.91 20.09 -3.31
C TYR A 221 10.17 18.73 -2.66
N ASN A 222 9.26 17.79 -2.92
CA ASN A 222 9.40 16.40 -2.49
C ASN A 222 9.31 15.48 -3.71
N LEU A 223 10.38 14.75 -3.97
CA LEU A 223 10.53 13.89 -5.13
C LEU A 223 9.40 12.83 -5.24
N TYR A 224 8.84 12.39 -4.12
CA TYR A 224 7.86 11.30 -4.06
C TYR A 224 6.40 11.75 -4.02
N THR A 225 6.14 12.99 -3.59
CA THR A 225 4.77 13.43 -3.32
C THR A 225 4.27 14.55 -4.23
N ASP A 226 5.16 15.21 -4.96
CA ASP A 226 4.80 16.38 -5.76
C ASP A 226 4.50 16.07 -7.23
N GLY A 227 4.51 14.78 -7.62
CA GLY A 227 4.19 14.36 -8.98
C GLY A 227 5.16 14.87 -10.04
N LEU A 228 6.42 15.05 -9.68
CA LEU A 228 7.47 15.53 -10.58
C LEU A 228 7.69 14.55 -11.74
N LYS A 229 7.84 15.09 -12.95
CA LYS A 229 8.21 14.33 -14.13
C LYS A 229 9.68 14.54 -14.41
N VAL A 230 10.44 13.45 -14.37
CA VAL A 230 11.88 13.46 -14.60
C VAL A 230 12.18 12.89 -15.99
N TYR A 231 12.72 13.69 -16.86
CA TYR A 231 13.13 13.28 -18.21
C TYR A 231 14.63 13.00 -18.19
N THR A 232 15.02 11.83 -18.67
CA THR A 232 16.42 11.39 -18.70
C THR A 232 16.83 11.01 -20.12
N SER A 233 18.14 10.99 -20.37
CA SER A 233 18.72 10.55 -21.65
C SER A 233 18.94 9.03 -21.75
N ILE A 234 18.52 8.25 -20.75
CA ILE A 234 18.70 6.81 -20.75
C ILE A 234 17.89 6.14 -21.88
N ASN A 235 18.55 5.28 -22.63
CA ASN A 235 17.88 4.42 -23.61
C ASN A 235 17.61 3.04 -23.00
N LEU A 236 16.34 2.70 -22.79
CA LEU A 236 15.94 1.47 -22.10
C LEU A 236 16.42 0.20 -22.82
N SER A 237 16.42 0.19 -24.17
CA SER A 237 16.90 -0.98 -24.94
C SER A 237 18.40 -1.16 -24.77
N MET A 238 19.17 -0.10 -24.83
CA MET A 238 20.62 -0.16 -24.59
C MET A 238 20.93 -0.60 -23.15
N GLN A 239 20.17 -0.12 -22.17
CA GLN A 239 20.33 -0.50 -20.77
C GLN A 239 20.02 -2.00 -20.57
N ASP A 240 18.95 -2.52 -21.16
CA ASP A 240 18.61 -3.96 -21.09
C ASP A 240 19.73 -4.84 -21.71
N PHE A 241 20.29 -4.43 -22.85
CA PHE A 241 21.43 -5.12 -23.44
C PHE A 241 22.66 -5.06 -22.53
N ALA A 242 22.94 -3.91 -21.93
CA ALA A 242 24.07 -3.76 -21.02
C ALA A 242 23.91 -4.63 -19.76
N GLU A 243 22.72 -4.66 -19.15
CA GLU A 243 22.44 -5.49 -17.98
C GLU A 243 22.55 -6.98 -18.30
N LYS A 244 22.09 -7.43 -19.46
CA LYS A 244 22.27 -8.81 -19.93
C LYS A 244 23.74 -9.18 -20.15
N ALA A 245 24.50 -8.32 -20.83
CA ALA A 245 25.91 -8.53 -21.06
C ALA A 245 26.70 -8.61 -19.75
N VAL A 246 26.37 -7.77 -18.76
CA VAL A 246 26.99 -7.84 -17.42
C VAL A 246 26.63 -9.15 -16.74
N ALA A 247 25.36 -9.60 -16.79
CA ALA A 247 24.95 -10.85 -16.18
C ALA A 247 25.69 -12.06 -16.77
N GLU A 248 25.76 -12.14 -18.09
CA GLU A 248 26.48 -13.20 -18.83
C GLU A 248 27.99 -13.20 -18.48
N GLN A 249 28.62 -12.03 -18.50
CA GLN A 249 30.04 -11.92 -18.18
C GLN A 249 30.34 -12.25 -16.71
N MET A 250 29.45 -11.87 -15.78
CA MET A 250 29.62 -12.19 -14.36
C MET A 250 29.44 -13.67 -14.08
N GLU A 251 28.61 -14.38 -14.81
CA GLU A 251 28.47 -15.84 -14.72
C GLU A 251 29.79 -16.52 -15.13
N GLU A 252 30.35 -16.13 -16.27
CA GLU A 252 31.64 -16.64 -16.75
C GLU A 252 32.77 -16.35 -15.75
N LEU A 253 32.86 -15.11 -15.25
CA LEU A 253 33.87 -14.72 -14.26
C LEU A 253 33.69 -15.49 -12.94
N GLN A 254 32.46 -15.77 -12.51
CA GLN A 254 32.19 -16.56 -11.32
C GLN A 254 32.69 -18.00 -11.47
N ASP A 255 32.51 -18.58 -12.64
CA ASP A 255 32.99 -19.93 -12.93
C ASP A 255 34.53 -20.00 -12.93
N LEU A 256 35.18 -19.05 -13.59
CA LEU A 256 36.63 -18.93 -13.57
C LEU A 256 37.16 -18.72 -12.15
N TYR A 257 36.54 -17.83 -11.37
CA TYR A 257 36.88 -17.61 -9.96
C TYR A 257 36.74 -18.90 -9.15
N THR A 258 35.62 -19.60 -9.32
CA THR A 258 35.36 -20.85 -8.60
C THR A 258 36.40 -21.93 -8.93
N GLN A 259 36.82 -22.01 -10.21
CA GLN A 259 37.87 -22.93 -10.64
C GLN A 259 39.23 -22.57 -10.03
N GLN A 260 39.64 -21.31 -10.07
CA GLN A 260 40.89 -20.82 -9.49
C GLN A 260 40.94 -20.99 -7.98
N MET A 261 39.82 -20.75 -7.29
CA MET A 261 39.71 -20.83 -5.84
C MET A 261 39.50 -22.27 -5.31
N ARG A 262 39.39 -23.27 -6.20
CA ARG A 262 39.14 -24.67 -5.81
C ARG A 262 40.15 -25.20 -4.80
N TRP A 263 41.40 -24.75 -4.90
CA TRP A 263 42.52 -25.17 -4.08
C TRP A 263 42.81 -24.25 -2.89
N ILE A 264 42.15 -23.12 -2.80
CA ILE A 264 42.33 -22.19 -1.71
C ILE A 264 41.31 -22.51 -0.60
N LYS A 265 41.79 -22.53 0.65
CA LYS A 265 40.94 -22.71 1.83
C LYS A 265 40.10 -21.41 2.01
N LEU A 266 38.90 -21.43 1.46
CA LEU A 266 38.00 -20.28 1.48
C LEU A 266 37.59 -19.96 2.94
N PRO A 267 37.54 -18.69 3.35
CA PRO A 267 37.17 -18.29 4.71
C PRO A 267 35.86 -18.88 5.22
N TRP A 268 34.87 -19.04 4.31
CA TRP A 268 33.57 -19.63 4.65
C TRP A 268 33.57 -21.16 4.82
N LYS A 269 34.68 -21.82 4.57
CA LYS A 269 34.90 -23.25 4.95
C LYS A 269 35.52 -23.39 6.35
N ASP A 270 35.94 -22.28 6.95
CA ASP A 270 36.42 -22.22 8.33
C ASP A 270 35.24 -21.90 9.26
N THR A 271 34.81 -22.91 10.01
CA THR A 271 33.69 -22.79 10.95
C THR A 271 33.97 -21.79 12.07
N SER A 272 35.24 -21.60 12.45
CA SER A 272 35.61 -20.61 13.48
C SER A 272 35.43 -19.18 12.97
N PHE A 273 35.83 -18.92 11.72
CA PHE A 273 35.64 -17.65 11.07
C PHE A 273 34.16 -17.36 10.83
N LEU A 274 33.40 -18.34 10.33
CA LEU A 274 31.95 -18.19 10.10
C LEU A 274 31.21 -17.87 11.40
N ASN A 275 31.47 -18.59 12.47
CA ASN A 275 30.88 -18.34 13.77
C ASN A 275 31.16 -16.90 14.25
N LYS A 276 32.43 -16.44 14.12
CA LYS A 276 32.79 -15.06 14.49
C LYS A 276 32.05 -14.03 13.64
N VAL A 277 31.88 -14.26 12.36
CA VAL A 277 31.11 -13.35 11.46
C VAL A 277 29.64 -13.37 11.83
N ILE A 278 29.03 -14.56 12.02
CA ILE A 278 27.61 -14.71 12.39
C ILE A 278 27.29 -13.99 13.68
N LEU A 279 28.10 -14.22 14.74
CA LEU A 279 27.93 -13.60 16.06
C LEU A 279 27.98 -12.07 16.01
N ASN A 280 28.71 -11.51 15.05
CA ASN A 280 28.84 -10.06 14.88
C ASN A 280 27.74 -9.43 14.01
N THR A 281 26.87 -10.22 13.39
CA THR A 281 25.76 -9.68 12.57
C THR A 281 24.68 -9.06 13.45
N GLU A 282 24.10 -7.94 13.00
CA GLU A 282 22.96 -7.29 13.67
C GLU A 282 21.76 -8.24 13.81
N ARG A 283 21.58 -9.13 12.85
CA ARG A 283 20.51 -10.15 12.87
C ARG A 283 20.70 -11.13 14.02
N TYR A 284 21.91 -11.66 14.22
CA TYR A 284 22.20 -12.57 15.33
C TYR A 284 22.04 -11.87 16.69
N LYS A 285 22.58 -10.65 16.83
CA LYS A 285 22.46 -9.84 18.05
C LYS A 285 20.99 -9.58 18.40
N SER A 286 20.16 -9.23 17.42
CA SER A 286 18.73 -8.98 17.64
C SER A 286 17.97 -10.25 18.05
N MET A 287 18.28 -11.41 17.42
CA MET A 287 17.67 -12.70 17.76
C MET A 287 18.09 -13.17 19.15
N SER A 288 19.37 -13.07 19.49
CA SER A 288 19.89 -13.42 20.81
C SER A 288 19.30 -12.54 21.91
N ALA A 289 19.14 -11.23 21.67
CA ALA A 289 18.47 -10.33 22.61
C ALA A 289 16.97 -10.63 22.77
N ALA A 290 16.34 -11.24 21.76
CA ALA A 290 14.94 -11.67 21.81
C ALA A 290 14.74 -13.07 22.44
N GLY A 291 15.81 -13.71 22.94
CA GLY A 291 15.77 -15.05 23.56
C GLY A 291 15.47 -16.19 22.59
N LYS A 292 15.80 -16.00 21.32
CA LYS A 292 15.63 -17.01 20.25
C LYS A 292 16.97 -17.54 19.76
#